data_8fe30a2480d76f5bf0533decf9c6e5c0
#
_entry.id   8fe30a2480d76f5bf0533decf9c6e5c0
#
_cell.length_a   1.000
_cell.length_b   1.000
_cell.length_c   1.000
_cell.angle_alpha   90.00
_cell.angle_beta   90.00
_cell.angle_gamma   90.00
#
_symmetry.space_group_name_H-M   'P 1'
#
loop_
_entity.id
_entity.type
_entity.pdbx_description
1 polymer ?
#
loop_
_entity_poly.entity_id
_entity_poly.type
_entity_poly.pdbx_seq_one_letter_code
_entity_poly.pdbx_strand_id
1 'polypeptide(L)'
;MRKAFPTVGILGAGLLAQMFLSPAAELGIELLLFEDDTKDLETVRAFAIKCDVVTFAGDHVPLSVIKTLEAQGISFRPSSAVTEYSYNKVTRDQSIDFDYEVTVLVARSPHGQAATWAPTQVIQNNGNSMMTIAPAPQLSPELSEQAQKLALDLAAEVGAVGVMAVEMFVHDQKLSVRNLVMRPHVSGNWTIEGACTNQFEQHLRAILDLPLGDPSMTASTAVMGNVVAGNKSDMYRPYLHLMARTPALKFHQYAVDARPGQVVGHVTLLGKDNAELISEVQHALDYMSGEIDE
;
A
#
# COMPACT_ATOMS: atom_id res chain seq x y z
N MET A 1 -24.40 22.61 -10.67
CA MET A 1 -24.46 21.93 -9.36
C MET A 1 -23.10 22.11 -8.70
N ARG A 2 -23.02 22.53 -7.43
CA ARG A 2 -21.75 22.46 -6.68
C ARG A 2 -21.42 20.97 -6.46
N LYS A 3 -20.21 20.53 -6.82
CA LYS A 3 -19.71 19.20 -6.47
C LYS A 3 -19.67 19.11 -4.94
N ALA A 4 -20.11 17.98 -4.39
CA ALA A 4 -20.10 17.77 -2.93
C ALA A 4 -18.66 17.59 -2.42
N PHE A 5 -17.80 16.91 -3.21
CA PHE A 5 -16.39 16.67 -2.91
C PHE A 5 -15.51 17.00 -4.12
N PRO A 6 -14.21 17.27 -3.91
CA PRO A 6 -13.24 17.38 -4.98
C PRO A 6 -13.12 16.07 -5.80
N THR A 7 -12.83 16.21 -7.10
CA THR A 7 -12.49 15.08 -7.97
C THR A 7 -11.04 14.72 -7.74
N VAL A 8 -10.76 13.46 -7.44
CA VAL A 8 -9.40 12.94 -7.21
C VAL A 8 -8.93 12.13 -8.41
N GLY A 9 -7.78 12.49 -8.96
CA GLY A 9 -7.09 11.72 -10.00
C GLY A 9 -6.02 10.82 -9.41
N ILE A 10 -5.98 9.55 -9.82
CA ILE A 10 -4.93 8.60 -9.43
C ILE A 10 -4.02 8.35 -10.64
N LEU A 11 -2.73 8.71 -10.52
CA LEU A 11 -1.71 8.34 -11.49
C LEU A 11 -1.09 6.99 -11.15
N GLY A 12 -1.03 6.11 -12.14
CA GLY A 12 -0.52 4.75 -12.03
C GLY A 12 -1.64 3.73 -12.16
N ALA A 13 -1.71 3.10 -13.35
CA ALA A 13 -2.53 1.92 -13.57
C ALA A 13 -1.95 0.74 -12.79
N GLY A 14 -2.80 -0.04 -12.14
CA GLY A 14 -2.37 -1.25 -11.45
C GLY A 14 -3.23 -1.60 -10.25
N LEU A 15 -2.82 -2.62 -9.52
CA LEU A 15 -3.58 -3.20 -8.42
C LEU A 15 -3.89 -2.17 -7.33
N LEU A 16 -2.92 -1.34 -6.94
CA LEU A 16 -3.11 -0.33 -5.89
C LEU A 16 -4.13 0.76 -6.28
N ALA A 17 -4.18 1.15 -7.56
CA ALA A 17 -5.15 2.15 -8.02
C ALA A 17 -6.60 1.68 -7.83
N GLN A 18 -6.87 0.39 -8.10
CA GLN A 18 -8.19 -0.19 -7.95
C GLN A 18 -8.65 -0.28 -6.49
N MET A 19 -7.71 -0.39 -5.54
CA MET A 19 -8.02 -0.44 -4.11
C MET A 19 -8.57 0.89 -3.56
N PHE A 20 -8.44 1.99 -4.29
CA PHE A 20 -9.08 3.27 -3.93
C PHE A 20 -10.57 3.33 -4.26
N LEU A 21 -11.08 2.45 -5.13
CA LEU A 21 -12.47 2.53 -5.61
C LEU A 21 -13.50 2.38 -4.48
N SER A 22 -13.32 1.39 -3.59
CA SER A 22 -14.25 1.19 -2.46
C SER A 22 -14.25 2.37 -1.48
N PRO A 23 -13.10 2.81 -0.94
CA PRO A 23 -13.07 3.97 -0.06
C PRO A 23 -13.59 5.26 -0.71
N ALA A 24 -13.31 5.48 -1.99
CA ALA A 24 -13.83 6.65 -2.69
C ALA A 24 -15.36 6.61 -2.81
N ALA A 25 -15.93 5.45 -3.13
CA ALA A 25 -17.37 5.26 -3.20
C ALA A 25 -18.03 5.47 -1.83
N GLU A 26 -17.45 4.94 -0.75
CA GLU A 26 -17.93 5.07 0.63
C GLU A 26 -17.91 6.54 1.09
N LEU A 27 -16.88 7.31 0.71
CA LEU A 27 -16.76 8.73 1.02
C LEU A 27 -17.53 9.64 0.04
N GLY A 28 -18.08 9.10 -1.05
CA GLY A 28 -18.76 9.89 -2.09
C GLY A 28 -17.82 10.75 -2.94
N ILE A 29 -16.54 10.36 -3.03
CA ILE A 29 -15.50 11.05 -3.80
C ILE A 29 -15.55 10.57 -5.26
N GLU A 30 -15.57 11.53 -6.21
CA GLU A 30 -15.40 11.21 -7.63
C GLU A 30 -13.94 10.86 -7.89
N LEU A 31 -13.67 9.60 -8.30
CA LEU A 31 -12.34 9.10 -8.57
C LEU A 31 -12.13 8.88 -10.07
N LEU A 32 -11.02 9.40 -10.59
CA LEU A 32 -10.56 9.15 -11.95
C LEU A 32 -9.25 8.38 -11.91
N LEU A 33 -9.17 7.26 -12.66
CA LEU A 33 -7.94 6.46 -12.79
C LEU A 33 -7.26 6.79 -14.10
N PHE A 34 -5.95 6.99 -14.06
CA PHE A 34 -5.12 7.16 -15.26
C PHE A 34 -4.59 5.79 -15.68
N GLU A 35 -5.19 5.23 -16.73
CA GLU A 35 -4.90 3.89 -17.23
C GLU A 35 -3.96 3.90 -18.45
N ASP A 36 -3.52 5.07 -18.91
CA ASP A 36 -2.70 5.21 -20.10
C ASP A 36 -1.23 4.87 -19.77
N ASP A 37 -0.62 4.04 -20.61
CA ASP A 37 0.80 3.70 -20.54
C ASP A 37 1.72 4.83 -21.01
N THR A 38 1.18 5.82 -21.72
CA THR A 38 1.91 7.00 -22.17
C THR A 38 2.16 7.93 -20.98
N LYS A 39 3.40 8.34 -20.83
CA LYS A 39 3.88 9.17 -19.71
C LYS A 39 4.29 10.56 -20.16
N ASP A 40 3.84 10.94 -21.36
CA ASP A 40 4.13 12.24 -21.92
C ASP A 40 3.33 13.35 -21.22
N LEU A 41 3.88 14.57 -21.31
CA LEU A 41 3.34 15.73 -20.62
C LEU A 41 1.90 16.04 -21.01
N GLU A 42 1.56 15.95 -22.30
CA GLU A 42 0.24 16.38 -22.79
C GLU A 42 -0.87 15.40 -22.39
N THR A 43 -0.59 14.10 -22.42
CA THR A 43 -1.55 13.07 -22.00
C THR A 43 -1.81 13.14 -20.49
N VAL A 44 -0.76 13.27 -19.67
CA VAL A 44 -0.92 13.43 -18.23
C VAL A 44 -1.63 14.75 -17.90
N ARG A 45 -1.33 15.84 -18.61
CA ARG A 45 -2.01 17.12 -18.45
C ARG A 45 -3.51 17.04 -18.76
N ALA A 46 -3.87 16.41 -19.91
CA ALA A 46 -5.26 16.25 -20.32
C ALA A 46 -6.11 15.46 -19.31
N PHE A 47 -5.48 14.57 -18.55
CA PHE A 47 -6.09 13.90 -17.42
C PHE A 47 -6.16 14.82 -16.20
N ALA A 48 -5.02 15.39 -15.79
CA ALA A 48 -4.88 16.11 -14.54
C ALA A 48 -5.76 17.37 -14.43
N ILE A 49 -6.02 18.06 -15.55
CA ILE A 49 -6.92 19.23 -15.58
C ILE A 49 -8.40 18.91 -15.26
N LYS A 50 -8.78 17.63 -15.27
CA LYS A 50 -10.13 17.17 -14.90
C LYS A 50 -10.26 16.96 -13.40
N CYS A 51 -9.16 17.00 -12.66
CA CYS A 51 -9.06 16.66 -11.24
C CYS A 51 -8.82 17.93 -10.42
N ASP A 52 -9.40 17.96 -9.23
CA ASP A 52 -9.11 19.01 -8.25
C ASP A 52 -7.81 18.71 -7.48
N VAL A 53 -7.52 17.41 -7.28
CA VAL A 53 -6.28 16.89 -6.68
C VAL A 53 -5.82 15.65 -7.44
N VAL A 54 -4.52 15.55 -7.67
CA VAL A 54 -3.89 14.37 -8.30
C VAL A 54 -2.96 13.70 -7.29
N THR A 55 -3.04 12.37 -7.20
CA THR A 55 -2.17 11.56 -6.36
C THR A 55 -1.65 10.33 -7.11
N PHE A 56 -0.91 9.46 -6.41
CA PHE A 56 -0.15 8.38 -7.02
C PHE A 56 -0.53 7.01 -6.43
N ALA A 57 -0.65 6.00 -7.30
CA ALA A 57 -0.69 4.58 -6.94
C ALA A 57 0.57 3.83 -7.43
N GLY A 58 1.48 4.52 -8.13
CA GLY A 58 2.72 3.95 -8.64
C GLY A 58 3.73 5.04 -9.04
N ASP A 59 4.97 4.63 -9.30
CA ASP A 59 6.09 5.54 -9.63
C ASP A 59 6.29 5.61 -11.17
N HIS A 60 5.19 5.64 -11.93
CA HIS A 60 5.25 5.46 -13.38
C HIS A 60 5.38 6.76 -14.17
N VAL A 61 4.96 7.90 -13.61
CA VAL A 61 5.03 9.19 -14.30
C VAL A 61 6.36 9.88 -13.99
N PRO A 62 7.12 10.35 -15.00
CA PRO A 62 8.40 11.02 -14.77
C PRO A 62 8.27 12.25 -13.86
N LEU A 63 9.19 12.41 -12.91
CA LEU A 63 9.19 13.53 -11.97
C LEU A 63 9.24 14.88 -12.69
N SER A 64 9.90 14.98 -13.85
CA SER A 64 9.94 16.18 -14.70
C SER A 64 8.55 16.61 -15.21
N VAL A 65 7.70 15.63 -15.52
CA VAL A 65 6.30 15.88 -15.94
C VAL A 65 5.50 16.42 -14.76
N ILE A 66 5.63 15.81 -13.59
CA ILE A 66 4.94 16.24 -12.36
C ILE A 66 5.36 17.68 -12.01
N LYS A 67 6.68 17.98 -11.97
CA LYS A 67 7.22 19.33 -11.70
C LYS A 67 6.67 20.37 -12.69
N THR A 68 6.58 20.03 -13.98
CA THR A 68 6.07 20.95 -15.01
C THR A 68 4.59 21.23 -14.81
N LEU A 69 3.78 20.21 -14.54
CA LEU A 69 2.34 20.37 -14.33
C LEU A 69 2.02 21.10 -13.02
N GLU A 70 2.78 20.84 -11.97
CA GLU A 70 2.64 21.56 -10.70
C GLU A 70 2.95 23.06 -10.87
N ALA A 71 3.99 23.41 -11.63
CA ALA A 71 4.29 24.81 -11.99
C ALA A 71 3.17 25.46 -12.84
N GLN A 72 2.33 24.68 -13.53
CA GLN A 72 1.15 25.14 -14.26
C GLN A 72 -0.11 25.23 -13.40
N GLY A 73 -0.01 24.95 -12.08
CA GLY A 73 -1.11 25.06 -11.12
C GLY A 73 -1.90 23.78 -10.89
N ILE A 74 -1.46 22.62 -11.39
CA ILE A 74 -2.07 21.34 -11.05
C ILE A 74 -1.70 20.97 -9.60
N SER A 75 -2.69 20.60 -8.80
CA SER A 75 -2.49 20.23 -7.40
C SER A 75 -2.10 18.76 -7.27
N PHE A 76 -0.83 18.49 -6.96
CA PHE A 76 -0.34 17.16 -6.63
C PHE A 76 -0.21 16.97 -5.12
N ARG A 77 -0.67 15.83 -4.61
CA ARG A 77 -0.52 15.43 -3.20
C ARG A 77 -0.11 13.97 -3.11
N PRO A 78 1.15 13.67 -2.74
CA PRO A 78 2.21 14.61 -2.35
C PRO A 78 2.71 15.49 -3.50
N SER A 79 3.37 16.62 -3.17
CA SER A 79 3.98 17.52 -4.15
C SER A 79 5.16 16.87 -4.87
N SER A 80 5.61 17.45 -5.99
CA SER A 80 6.77 16.95 -6.73
C SER A 80 8.05 16.93 -5.88
N ALA A 81 8.23 17.91 -4.99
CA ALA A 81 9.36 17.98 -4.09
C ALA A 81 9.38 16.83 -3.08
N VAL A 82 8.22 16.45 -2.56
CA VAL A 82 8.06 15.30 -1.66
C VAL A 82 8.19 13.97 -2.42
N THR A 83 7.58 13.89 -3.59
CA THR A 83 7.64 12.69 -4.44
C THR A 83 9.08 12.35 -4.85
N GLU A 84 9.94 13.36 -4.99
CA GLU A 84 11.37 13.18 -5.31
C GLU A 84 12.10 12.25 -4.33
N TYR A 85 11.71 12.19 -3.06
CA TYR A 85 12.29 11.25 -2.09
C TYR A 85 12.05 9.78 -2.48
N SER A 86 10.92 9.45 -3.12
CA SER A 86 10.68 8.10 -3.65
C SER A 86 11.55 7.76 -4.87
N TYR A 87 11.94 8.76 -5.64
CA TYR A 87 12.77 8.57 -6.84
C TYR A 87 14.26 8.53 -6.49
N ASN A 88 14.67 9.24 -5.46
CA ASN A 88 16.03 9.22 -4.93
C ASN A 88 16.20 8.02 -3.97
N LYS A 89 15.94 6.79 -4.49
CA LYS A 89 16.22 5.58 -3.73
C LYS A 89 17.63 5.69 -3.20
N VAL A 90 17.78 5.68 -1.87
CA VAL A 90 19.08 5.46 -1.25
C VAL A 90 19.61 4.20 -1.91
N THR A 91 20.67 4.35 -2.74
CA THR A 91 21.28 3.23 -3.45
C THR A 91 21.68 2.23 -2.39
N ARG A 92 20.92 1.13 -2.31
CA ARG A 92 21.18 0.05 -1.38
C ARG A 92 22.63 -0.39 -1.55
N ASP A 93 23.37 -0.29 -0.51
CA ASP A 93 24.42 -1.26 -0.32
C ASP A 93 23.73 -2.61 -0.08
N GLN A 94 23.71 -3.46 -1.11
CA GLN A 94 23.10 -4.80 -1.05
C GLN A 94 23.85 -5.73 -0.06
N SER A 95 24.87 -5.22 0.58
CA SER A 95 25.73 -5.93 1.54
C SER A 95 25.32 -5.71 3.01
N ILE A 96 24.25 -4.94 3.30
CA ILE A 96 23.80 -4.76 4.68
C ILE A 96 23.15 -6.05 5.16
N ASP A 97 23.78 -6.69 6.12
CA ASP A 97 23.18 -7.82 6.85
C ASP A 97 22.08 -7.29 7.75
N PHE A 98 20.92 -7.96 7.76
CA PHE A 98 19.77 -7.60 8.58
C PHE A 98 19.02 -8.85 9.03
N ASP A 99 18.36 -8.77 10.19
CA ASP A 99 17.63 -9.88 10.77
C ASP A 99 16.25 -10.03 10.08
N TYR A 100 15.53 -8.91 9.90
CA TYR A 100 14.23 -8.87 9.22
C TYR A 100 13.87 -7.46 8.74
N GLU A 101 12.87 -7.39 7.85
CA GLU A 101 12.34 -6.15 7.33
C GLU A 101 11.02 -5.78 8.02
N VAL A 102 10.83 -4.48 8.29
CA VAL A 102 9.56 -3.92 8.75
C VAL A 102 9.17 -2.70 7.92
N THR A 103 7.87 -2.49 7.76
CA THR A 103 7.32 -1.27 7.15
C THR A 103 6.40 -0.59 8.15
N VAL A 104 6.52 0.72 8.29
CA VAL A 104 5.57 1.54 9.03
C VAL A 104 4.86 2.46 8.06
N LEU A 105 3.52 2.37 8.04
CA LEU A 105 2.69 3.32 7.31
C LEU A 105 2.37 4.52 8.19
N VAL A 106 2.45 5.70 7.60
CA VAL A 106 2.05 6.95 8.23
C VAL A 106 1.21 7.77 7.25
N ALA A 107 0.09 8.29 7.71
CA ALA A 107 -0.72 9.26 6.99
C ALA A 107 -0.51 10.65 7.59
N ARG A 108 -0.43 11.67 6.73
CA ARG A 108 -0.29 13.06 7.19
C ARG A 108 -1.10 14.00 6.31
N SER A 109 -1.86 14.90 6.94
CA SER A 109 -2.63 15.96 6.26
C SER A 109 -1.77 17.19 5.97
N PRO A 110 -2.19 18.10 5.08
CA PRO A 110 -1.49 19.35 4.82
C PRO A 110 -1.27 20.22 6.09
N HIS A 111 -2.21 20.15 7.04
CA HIS A 111 -2.14 20.90 8.30
C HIS A 111 -1.38 20.16 9.42
N GLY A 112 -0.75 19.02 9.11
CA GLY A 112 0.15 18.33 10.02
C GLY A 112 -0.52 17.34 10.97
N GLN A 113 -1.83 17.06 10.84
CA GLN A 113 -2.43 15.92 11.52
C GLN A 113 -1.77 14.65 10.99
N ALA A 114 -1.33 13.76 11.87
CA ALA A 114 -0.66 12.51 11.48
C ALA A 114 -1.19 11.33 12.27
N ALA A 115 -1.21 10.16 11.62
CA ALA A 115 -1.58 8.89 12.20
C ALA A 115 -0.70 7.78 11.62
N THR A 116 -0.38 6.76 12.42
CA THR A 116 0.43 5.62 11.98
C THR A 116 -0.24 4.31 12.39
N TRP A 117 -0.11 3.29 11.54
CA TRP A 117 -0.53 1.93 11.85
C TRP A 117 0.56 1.16 12.59
N ALA A 118 0.21 0.00 13.09
CA ALA A 118 1.17 -0.93 13.70
C ALA A 118 2.29 -1.27 12.70
N PRO A 119 3.57 -1.30 13.14
CA PRO A 119 4.66 -1.77 12.31
C PRO A 119 4.37 -3.17 11.77
N THR A 120 4.64 -3.37 10.51
CA THR A 120 4.32 -4.60 9.78
C THR A 120 5.62 -5.31 9.40
N GLN A 121 5.78 -6.56 9.80
CA GLN A 121 6.89 -7.39 9.32
C GLN A 121 6.65 -7.80 7.88
N VAL A 122 7.69 -7.70 7.04
CA VAL A 122 7.65 -8.07 5.63
C VAL A 122 8.54 -9.30 5.41
N ILE A 123 7.94 -10.36 4.88
CA ILE A 123 8.63 -11.59 4.49
C ILE A 123 8.58 -11.66 2.97
N GLN A 124 9.74 -11.57 2.33
CA GLN A 124 9.85 -11.70 0.88
C GLN A 124 10.32 -13.11 0.55
N ASN A 125 9.48 -13.83 -0.18
CA ASN A 125 9.81 -15.11 -0.76
C ASN A 125 10.03 -14.91 -2.26
N ASN A 126 11.02 -15.54 -2.84
CA ASN A 126 11.42 -15.53 -4.25
C ASN A 126 10.57 -14.68 -5.21
N GLY A 127 11.12 -13.53 -5.65
CA GLY A 127 10.47 -12.67 -6.65
C GLY A 127 9.32 -11.80 -6.11
N ASN A 128 8.10 -11.99 -6.61
CA ASN A 128 6.94 -11.18 -6.27
C ASN A 128 6.10 -11.73 -5.09
N SER A 129 6.48 -12.89 -4.54
CA SER A 129 5.80 -13.46 -3.37
C SER A 129 6.19 -12.67 -2.12
N MET A 130 5.21 -12.11 -1.44
CA MET A 130 5.39 -11.34 -0.22
C MET A 130 4.29 -11.71 0.77
N MET A 131 4.68 -11.93 2.02
CA MET A 131 3.76 -12.05 3.14
C MET A 131 4.03 -10.92 4.14
N THR A 132 3.00 -10.43 4.80
CA THR A 132 3.11 -9.41 5.85
C THR A 132 2.35 -9.83 7.09
N ILE A 133 2.89 -9.47 8.25
CA ILE A 133 2.32 -9.78 9.56
C ILE A 133 2.26 -8.48 10.36
N ALA A 134 1.08 -8.10 10.79
CA ALA A 134 0.85 -6.93 11.62
C ALA A 134 0.11 -7.33 12.93
N PRO A 135 0.58 -6.86 14.09
CA PRO A 135 1.84 -6.18 14.35
C PRO A 135 3.04 -7.07 14.04
N ALA A 136 4.19 -6.48 13.76
CA ALA A 136 5.43 -7.22 13.53
C ALA A 136 5.81 -8.06 14.75
N PRO A 137 5.76 -9.42 14.67
CA PRO A 137 5.88 -10.27 15.86
C PRO A 137 7.28 -10.32 16.46
N GLN A 138 8.30 -9.92 15.70
CA GLN A 138 9.70 -9.92 16.15
C GLN A 138 10.12 -8.58 16.75
N LEU A 139 9.31 -7.52 16.64
CA LEU A 139 9.58 -6.23 17.26
C LEU A 139 9.19 -6.25 18.75
N SER A 140 10.11 -5.80 19.62
CA SER A 140 9.74 -5.48 21.00
C SER A 140 8.78 -4.27 21.03
N PRO A 141 7.97 -4.11 22.09
CA PRO A 141 7.11 -2.94 22.23
C PRO A 141 7.88 -1.62 22.11
N GLU A 142 9.07 -1.54 22.71
CA GLU A 142 9.92 -0.35 22.69
C GLU A 142 10.44 -0.04 21.27
N LEU A 143 10.84 -1.07 20.53
CA LEU A 143 11.32 -0.91 19.16
C LEU A 143 10.17 -0.59 18.20
N SER A 144 8.97 -1.11 18.47
CA SER A 144 7.75 -0.77 17.76
C SER A 144 7.40 0.71 17.91
N GLU A 145 7.45 1.23 19.14
CA GLU A 145 7.23 2.65 19.41
C GLU A 145 8.29 3.55 18.74
N GLN A 146 9.55 3.14 18.79
CA GLN A 146 10.64 3.85 18.10
C GLN A 146 10.43 3.89 16.57
N ALA A 147 10.00 2.77 15.96
CA ALA A 147 9.73 2.70 14.53
C ALA A 147 8.58 3.63 14.12
N GLN A 148 7.49 3.66 14.90
CA GLN A 148 6.36 4.54 14.65
C GLN A 148 6.76 6.02 14.82
N LYS A 149 7.49 6.34 15.90
CA LYS A 149 7.99 7.71 16.12
C LYS A 149 8.89 8.16 14.97
N LEU A 150 9.84 7.33 14.54
CA LEU A 150 10.74 7.63 13.42
C LEU A 150 9.95 7.89 12.14
N ALA A 151 8.92 7.10 11.86
CA ALA A 151 8.08 7.30 10.68
C ALA A 151 7.29 8.62 10.74
N LEU A 152 6.76 8.99 11.91
CA LEU A 152 6.07 10.27 12.12
C LEU A 152 7.03 11.46 11.95
N ASP A 153 8.22 11.38 12.53
CA ASP A 153 9.25 12.42 12.45
C ASP A 153 9.68 12.63 10.99
N LEU A 154 9.95 11.54 10.25
CA LEU A 154 10.29 11.60 8.82
C LEU A 154 9.16 12.17 7.98
N ALA A 155 7.91 11.77 8.22
CA ALA A 155 6.77 12.31 7.48
C ALA A 155 6.60 13.82 7.67
N ALA A 156 6.89 14.32 8.88
CA ALA A 156 6.88 15.74 9.19
C ALA A 156 8.06 16.47 8.52
N GLU A 157 9.27 15.90 8.58
CA GLU A 157 10.49 16.47 8.01
C GLU A 157 10.38 16.64 6.49
N VAL A 158 9.94 15.61 5.78
CA VAL A 158 9.78 15.67 4.31
C VAL A 158 8.52 16.43 3.87
N GLY A 159 7.63 16.77 4.79
CA GLY A 159 6.37 17.43 4.47
C GLY A 159 5.38 16.55 3.72
N ALA A 160 5.35 15.24 4.03
CA ALA A 160 4.45 14.30 3.37
C ALA A 160 2.99 14.72 3.49
N VAL A 161 2.22 14.52 2.41
CA VAL A 161 0.75 14.68 2.37
C VAL A 161 0.16 13.44 1.71
N GLY A 162 -0.75 12.77 2.42
CA GLY A 162 -1.23 11.45 2.07
C GLY A 162 -0.57 10.36 2.92
N VAL A 163 -0.61 9.13 2.45
CA VAL A 163 0.09 7.99 3.07
C VAL A 163 1.51 7.91 2.55
N MET A 164 2.44 7.68 3.46
CA MET A 164 3.84 7.35 3.22
C MET A 164 4.16 6.01 3.88
N ALA A 165 4.92 5.16 3.23
CA ALA A 165 5.51 3.97 3.83
C ALA A 165 7.00 4.21 4.10
N VAL A 166 7.43 3.87 5.32
CA VAL A 166 8.83 3.86 5.72
C VAL A 166 9.30 2.42 5.82
N GLU A 167 10.11 2.00 4.86
CA GLU A 167 10.73 0.68 4.86
C GLU A 167 12.00 0.71 5.72
N MET A 168 12.12 -0.23 6.65
CA MET A 168 13.22 -0.30 7.60
C MET A 168 13.79 -1.72 7.66
N PHE A 169 15.10 -1.79 7.90
CA PHE A 169 15.76 -3.01 8.34
C PHE A 169 15.93 -3.01 9.85
N VAL A 170 15.80 -4.17 10.43
CA VAL A 170 16.18 -4.41 11.84
C VAL A 170 17.42 -5.29 11.86
N HIS A 171 18.45 -4.84 12.58
CA HIS A 171 19.68 -5.58 12.83
C HIS A 171 20.17 -5.28 14.25
N ASP A 172 20.46 -6.34 15.02
CA ASP A 172 20.88 -6.21 16.44
C ASP A 172 19.98 -5.24 17.24
N GLN A 173 18.66 -5.38 17.10
CA GLN A 173 17.66 -4.51 17.78
C GLN A 173 17.80 -3.01 17.43
N LYS A 174 18.33 -2.68 16.26
CA LYS A 174 18.45 -1.31 15.75
C LYS A 174 17.69 -1.17 14.44
N LEU A 175 17.02 -0.03 14.32
CA LEU A 175 16.29 0.36 13.11
C LEU A 175 17.20 1.13 12.17
N SER A 176 17.16 0.80 10.87
CA SER A 176 17.74 1.61 9.82
C SER A 176 16.75 1.82 8.69
N VAL A 177 16.57 3.06 8.27
CA VAL A 177 15.66 3.41 7.16
C VAL A 177 16.28 2.97 5.84
N ARG A 178 15.50 2.21 5.09
CA ARG A 178 15.88 1.71 3.77
C ARG A 178 15.35 2.56 2.64
N ASN A 179 14.07 2.95 2.75
CA ASN A 179 13.37 3.64 1.68
C ASN A 179 12.16 4.41 2.23
N LEU A 180 11.77 5.47 1.51
CA LEU A 180 10.53 6.20 1.72
C LEU A 180 9.68 6.07 0.45
N VAL A 181 8.45 5.61 0.60
CA VAL A 181 7.50 5.46 -0.50
C VAL A 181 6.34 6.43 -0.28
N MET A 182 6.21 7.43 -1.14
CA MET A 182 5.27 8.56 -0.96
C MET A 182 3.86 8.25 -1.50
N ARG A 183 3.32 7.08 -1.16
CA ARG A 183 1.99 6.59 -1.56
C ARG A 183 1.59 5.39 -0.70
N PRO A 184 0.31 4.92 -0.76
CA PRO A 184 -0.07 3.62 -0.21
C PRO A 184 0.84 2.50 -0.70
N HIS A 185 1.14 1.55 0.17
CA HIS A 185 2.13 0.52 -0.08
C HIS A 185 1.51 -0.89 0.03
N VAL A 186 2.03 -1.82 -0.78
CA VAL A 186 1.52 -3.21 -0.80
C VAL A 186 1.62 -3.89 0.56
N SER A 187 2.65 -3.58 1.36
CA SER A 187 2.77 -4.13 2.73
C SER A 187 1.66 -3.67 3.67
N GLY A 188 0.89 -2.65 3.31
CA GLY A 188 -0.22 -2.13 4.08
C GLY A 188 -1.60 -2.64 3.63
N ASN A 189 -1.68 -3.54 2.66
CA ASN A 189 -2.96 -4.04 2.16
C ASN A 189 -3.77 -4.78 3.23
N TRP A 190 -3.11 -5.35 4.24
CA TRP A 190 -3.77 -5.95 5.41
C TRP A 190 -4.70 -4.98 6.14
N THR A 191 -4.46 -3.66 6.02
CA THR A 191 -5.28 -2.64 6.67
C THR A 191 -6.72 -2.59 6.16
N ILE A 192 -7.00 -3.16 4.98
CA ILE A 192 -8.36 -3.19 4.41
C ILE A 192 -9.31 -3.92 5.36
N GLU A 193 -8.90 -5.05 5.91
CA GLU A 193 -9.68 -5.82 6.88
C GLU A 193 -9.22 -5.59 8.31
N GLY A 194 -7.91 -5.36 8.49
CA GLY A 194 -7.23 -5.41 9.78
C GLY A 194 -7.17 -4.09 10.52
N ALA A 195 -7.65 -2.97 9.96
CA ALA A 195 -7.68 -1.67 10.62
C ALA A 195 -9.06 -1.02 10.55
N CYS A 196 -9.37 -0.17 11.54
CA CYS A 196 -10.61 0.62 11.54
C CYS A 196 -10.69 1.56 10.34
N THR A 197 -9.56 2.19 9.99
CA THR A 197 -9.42 2.98 8.75
C THR A 197 -8.24 2.42 7.96
N ASN A 198 -8.50 1.95 6.74
CA ASN A 198 -7.47 1.40 5.89
C ASN A 198 -6.61 2.50 5.24
N GLN A 199 -5.45 2.10 4.69
CA GLN A 199 -4.49 3.04 4.11
C GLN A 199 -5.05 3.84 2.92
N PHE A 200 -5.97 3.30 2.14
CA PHE A 200 -6.53 3.96 0.95
C PHE A 200 -7.54 5.03 1.34
N GLU A 201 -8.44 4.72 2.28
CA GLU A 201 -9.36 5.69 2.86
C GLU A 201 -8.59 6.82 3.55
N GLN A 202 -7.61 6.45 4.38
CA GLN A 202 -6.79 7.42 5.10
C GLN A 202 -5.99 8.32 4.15
N HIS A 203 -5.51 7.77 3.02
CA HIS A 203 -4.84 8.55 1.99
C HIS A 203 -5.79 9.59 1.37
N LEU A 204 -7.01 9.19 1.00
CA LEU A 204 -8.03 10.11 0.47
C LEU A 204 -8.38 11.20 1.50
N ARG A 205 -8.56 10.83 2.77
CA ARG A 205 -8.80 11.80 3.84
C ARG A 205 -7.63 12.78 3.95
N ALA A 206 -6.40 12.29 3.97
CA ALA A 206 -5.21 13.12 4.11
C ALA A 206 -5.02 14.09 2.94
N ILE A 207 -5.14 13.61 1.69
CA ILE A 207 -4.96 14.48 0.51
C ILE A 207 -6.10 15.48 0.31
N LEU A 208 -7.28 15.24 0.86
CA LEU A 208 -8.42 16.16 0.82
C LEU A 208 -8.53 17.03 2.08
N ASP A 209 -7.56 16.91 2.99
CA ASP A 209 -7.55 17.63 4.27
C ASP A 209 -8.80 17.35 5.13
N LEU A 210 -9.34 16.15 5.02
CA LEU A 210 -10.37 15.64 5.91
C LEU A 210 -9.73 15.15 7.23
N PRO A 211 -10.48 15.13 8.35
CA PRO A 211 -10.00 14.52 9.59
C PRO A 211 -9.54 13.09 9.37
N LEU A 212 -8.35 12.76 9.86
CA LEU A 212 -7.84 11.39 9.78
C LEU A 212 -8.69 10.44 10.62
N GLY A 213 -8.86 9.21 10.15
CA GLY A 213 -9.57 8.16 10.85
C GLY A 213 -8.67 7.42 11.85
N ASP A 214 -9.27 6.54 12.62
CA ASP A 214 -8.60 5.68 13.59
C ASP A 214 -7.80 4.57 12.87
N PRO A 215 -6.48 4.50 13.02
CA PRO A 215 -5.66 3.45 12.41
C PRO A 215 -5.60 2.15 13.23
N SER A 216 -6.32 2.06 14.36
CA SER A 216 -6.30 0.92 15.26
C SER A 216 -6.64 -0.38 14.55
N MET A 217 -6.00 -1.46 14.98
CA MET A 217 -6.29 -2.80 14.48
C MET A 217 -7.65 -3.31 14.95
N THR A 218 -8.35 -4.03 14.06
CA THR A 218 -9.65 -4.68 14.35
C THR A 218 -9.48 -6.08 14.95
N ALA A 219 -8.27 -6.64 14.90
CA ALA A 219 -7.91 -7.93 15.47
C ALA A 219 -6.52 -7.88 16.07
N SER A 220 -6.15 -8.91 16.86
CA SER A 220 -4.81 -8.98 17.50
C SER A 220 -3.70 -9.15 16.48
N THR A 221 -3.97 -9.85 15.39
CA THR A 221 -3.02 -10.11 14.29
C THR A 221 -3.76 -10.09 12.96
N ALA A 222 -3.09 -9.55 11.95
CA ALA A 222 -3.45 -9.64 10.54
C ALA A 222 -2.28 -10.24 9.77
N VAL A 223 -2.54 -11.29 8.98
CA VAL A 223 -1.57 -11.86 8.04
C VAL A 223 -2.11 -11.68 6.64
N MET A 224 -1.31 -11.08 5.76
CA MET A 224 -1.65 -10.87 4.35
C MET A 224 -0.58 -11.49 3.47
N GLY A 225 -0.98 -12.10 2.35
CA GLY A 225 -0.07 -12.62 1.35
C GLY A 225 -0.47 -12.19 -0.07
N ASN A 226 0.52 -11.83 -0.89
CA ASN A 226 0.30 -11.54 -2.30
C ASN A 226 0.00 -12.82 -3.07
N VAL A 227 -1.11 -12.82 -3.81
CA VAL A 227 -1.45 -13.91 -4.74
C VAL A 227 -0.69 -13.69 -6.04
N VAL A 228 0.13 -14.67 -6.40
CA VAL A 228 0.90 -14.69 -7.65
C VAL A 228 0.21 -15.63 -8.63
N ALA A 229 -0.02 -15.19 -9.86
CA ALA A 229 -0.61 -16.02 -10.90
C ALA A 229 0.30 -17.23 -11.20
N GLY A 230 -0.28 -18.42 -11.13
CA GLY A 230 0.33 -19.66 -11.57
C GLY A 230 0.02 -19.99 -13.04
N ASN A 231 0.23 -21.24 -13.41
CA ASN A 231 -0.08 -21.75 -14.74
C ASN A 231 -1.57 -22.14 -14.93
N LYS A 232 -2.38 -22.04 -13.89
CA LYS A 232 -3.81 -22.36 -13.95
C LYS A 232 -4.58 -21.19 -14.60
N SER A 233 -5.35 -21.50 -15.63
CA SER A 233 -6.21 -20.52 -16.33
C SER A 233 -7.53 -20.28 -15.61
N ASP A 234 -7.91 -21.14 -14.67
CA ASP A 234 -9.17 -21.09 -13.94
C ASP A 234 -8.93 -20.69 -12.49
N MET A 235 -9.22 -19.43 -12.17
CA MET A 235 -9.12 -18.91 -10.80
C MET A 235 -10.39 -19.17 -9.97
N TYR A 236 -11.49 -19.58 -10.58
CA TYR A 236 -12.75 -19.80 -9.88
C TYR A 236 -12.71 -21.02 -8.96
N ARG A 237 -12.14 -22.13 -9.44
CA ARG A 237 -12.01 -23.36 -8.64
C ARG A 237 -11.18 -23.19 -7.37
N PRO A 238 -10.00 -22.55 -7.39
CA PRO A 238 -9.28 -22.20 -6.19
C PRO A 238 -10.11 -21.46 -5.16
N TYR A 239 -10.90 -20.48 -5.58
CA TYR A 239 -11.78 -19.76 -4.66
C TYR A 239 -12.82 -20.66 -3.98
N LEU A 240 -13.45 -21.57 -4.72
CA LEU A 240 -14.42 -22.50 -4.14
C LEU A 240 -13.81 -23.35 -3.02
N HIS A 241 -12.60 -23.88 -3.25
CA HIS A 241 -11.90 -24.68 -2.26
C HIS A 241 -11.51 -23.83 -1.03
N LEU A 242 -10.79 -22.72 -1.25
CA LEU A 242 -10.23 -21.91 -0.17
C LEU A 242 -11.32 -21.22 0.67
N MET A 243 -12.40 -20.75 0.06
CA MET A 243 -13.53 -20.16 0.80
C MET A 243 -14.31 -21.21 1.62
N ALA A 244 -14.37 -22.46 1.15
CA ALA A 244 -14.98 -23.54 1.91
C ALA A 244 -14.07 -23.98 3.07
N ARG A 245 -12.77 -24.05 2.85
CA ARG A 245 -11.76 -24.45 3.85
C ARG A 245 -11.59 -23.40 4.95
N THR A 246 -11.41 -22.15 4.56
CA THR A 246 -11.12 -21.02 5.46
C THR A 246 -12.09 -19.88 5.22
N PRO A 247 -13.34 -19.96 5.74
CA PRO A 247 -14.40 -18.97 5.43
C PRO A 247 -14.09 -17.55 5.87
N ALA A 248 -13.15 -17.36 6.81
CA ALA A 248 -12.70 -16.05 7.29
C ALA A 248 -11.65 -15.39 6.37
N LEU A 249 -11.05 -16.15 5.44
CA LEU A 249 -10.05 -15.65 4.51
C LEU A 249 -10.69 -14.64 3.55
N LYS A 250 -10.09 -13.45 3.44
CA LYS A 250 -10.53 -12.40 2.52
C LYS A 250 -9.68 -12.41 1.26
N PHE A 251 -10.33 -12.25 0.13
CA PHE A 251 -9.71 -12.28 -1.20
C PHE A 251 -9.90 -10.94 -1.88
N HIS A 252 -8.80 -10.42 -2.42
CA HIS A 252 -8.79 -9.24 -3.28
C HIS A 252 -8.07 -9.58 -4.58
N GLN A 253 -8.83 -9.73 -5.66
CA GLN A 253 -8.29 -9.98 -6.97
C GLN A 253 -8.61 -8.80 -7.89
N TYR A 254 -7.57 -8.21 -8.47
CA TYR A 254 -7.66 -7.01 -9.27
C TYR A 254 -7.27 -7.23 -10.75
N ALA A 255 -6.47 -8.26 -11.04
CA ALA A 255 -6.07 -8.62 -12.39
C ALA A 255 -6.70 -9.95 -12.81
N VAL A 256 -7.38 -9.95 -13.96
CA VAL A 256 -8.09 -11.14 -14.50
C VAL A 256 -7.21 -11.88 -15.51
N ASP A 257 -6.43 -11.14 -16.31
CA ASP A 257 -5.56 -11.67 -17.36
C ASP A 257 -4.08 -11.49 -16.99
N ALA A 258 -3.62 -12.20 -15.96
CA ALA A 258 -2.25 -12.11 -15.51
C ALA A 258 -1.39 -13.23 -16.09
N ARG A 259 -0.13 -12.90 -16.41
CA ARG A 259 0.88 -13.88 -16.80
C ARG A 259 1.41 -14.59 -15.54
N PRO A 260 1.84 -15.86 -15.66
CA PRO A 260 2.50 -16.55 -14.56
C PRO A 260 3.62 -15.70 -13.94
N GLY A 261 3.67 -15.68 -12.60
CA GLY A 261 4.62 -14.88 -11.82
C GLY A 261 4.19 -13.42 -11.56
N GLN A 262 3.09 -12.94 -12.12
CA GLN A 262 2.56 -11.62 -11.79
C GLN A 262 1.66 -11.66 -10.55
N VAL A 263 1.74 -10.62 -9.72
CA VAL A 263 0.81 -10.42 -8.61
C VAL A 263 -0.56 -10.06 -9.18
N VAL A 264 -1.59 -10.81 -8.80
CA VAL A 264 -2.97 -10.61 -9.26
C VAL A 264 -3.89 -10.06 -8.18
N GLY A 265 -3.46 -10.12 -6.93
CA GLY A 265 -4.24 -9.68 -5.79
C GLY A 265 -3.55 -10.02 -4.48
N HIS A 266 -4.31 -10.14 -3.43
CA HIS A 266 -3.84 -10.60 -2.13
C HIS A 266 -4.94 -11.32 -1.36
N VAL A 267 -4.54 -12.06 -0.34
CA VAL A 267 -5.43 -12.64 0.66
C VAL A 267 -5.08 -12.10 2.04
N THR A 268 -6.07 -11.94 2.91
CA THR A 268 -5.86 -11.49 4.29
C THR A 268 -6.65 -12.37 5.25
N LEU A 269 -6.02 -12.74 6.36
CA LEU A 269 -6.65 -13.47 7.45
C LEU A 269 -6.38 -12.76 8.78
N LEU A 270 -7.42 -12.62 9.60
CA LEU A 270 -7.37 -11.97 10.91
C LEU A 270 -7.55 -13.01 12.01
N GLY A 271 -6.85 -12.86 13.13
CA GLY A 271 -6.97 -13.77 14.26
C GLY A 271 -6.08 -13.42 15.44
N LYS A 272 -5.68 -14.46 16.18
CA LYS A 272 -4.85 -14.32 17.39
C LYS A 272 -3.58 -15.15 17.34
N ASP A 273 -3.59 -16.29 16.65
CA ASP A 273 -2.47 -17.22 16.56
C ASP A 273 -1.69 -16.98 15.27
N ASN A 274 -0.49 -16.41 15.41
CA ASN A 274 0.35 -16.08 14.26
C ASN A 274 0.73 -17.33 13.43
N ALA A 275 1.00 -18.47 14.08
CA ALA A 275 1.44 -19.67 13.40
C ALA A 275 0.30 -20.29 12.56
N GLU A 276 -0.91 -20.31 13.11
CA GLU A 276 -2.11 -20.76 12.41
C GLU A 276 -2.41 -19.86 11.20
N LEU A 277 -2.41 -18.52 11.42
CA LEU A 277 -2.70 -17.55 10.35
C LEU A 277 -1.67 -17.63 9.22
N ILE A 278 -0.38 -17.73 9.54
CA ILE A 278 0.69 -17.86 8.55
C ILE A 278 0.51 -19.15 7.74
N SER A 279 0.20 -20.27 8.42
CA SER A 279 -0.01 -21.57 7.77
C SER A 279 -1.19 -21.53 6.80
N GLU A 280 -2.33 -20.96 7.21
CA GLU A 280 -3.53 -20.87 6.37
C GLU A 280 -3.35 -19.90 5.19
N VAL A 281 -2.67 -18.77 5.41
CA VAL A 281 -2.35 -17.84 4.31
C VAL A 281 -1.36 -18.48 3.34
N GLN A 282 -0.31 -19.15 3.83
CA GLN A 282 0.66 -19.85 2.97
C GLN A 282 -0.03 -20.94 2.14
N HIS A 283 -0.88 -21.77 2.78
CA HIS A 283 -1.67 -22.76 2.06
C HIS A 283 -2.52 -22.13 0.93
N ALA A 284 -3.15 -20.99 1.20
CA ALA A 284 -3.93 -20.28 0.18
C ALA A 284 -3.05 -19.82 -0.99
N LEU A 285 -1.85 -19.29 -0.71
CA LEU A 285 -0.91 -18.85 -1.74
C LEU A 285 -0.43 -20.03 -2.61
N ASP A 286 -0.03 -21.13 -1.99
CA ASP A 286 0.47 -22.34 -2.67
C ASP A 286 -0.64 -22.98 -3.54
N TYR A 287 -1.89 -22.97 -3.05
CA TYR A 287 -3.02 -23.47 -3.81
C TYR A 287 -3.37 -22.57 -5.00
N MET A 288 -3.32 -21.23 -4.82
CA MET A 288 -3.60 -20.26 -5.88
C MET A 288 -2.51 -20.25 -6.95
N SER A 289 -1.24 -20.41 -6.58
CA SER A 289 -0.12 -20.52 -7.54
C SER A 289 -0.11 -21.87 -8.27
N GLY A 290 -0.78 -22.89 -7.73
CA GLY A 290 -0.78 -24.25 -8.24
C GLY A 290 0.44 -25.07 -7.84
N GLU A 291 1.12 -24.70 -6.75
CA GLU A 291 2.20 -25.47 -6.14
C GLU A 291 1.64 -26.72 -5.42
N ILE A 292 0.40 -26.63 -4.95
CA ILE A 292 -0.35 -27.75 -4.37
C ILE A 292 -1.69 -27.93 -5.07
N ASP A 293 -2.14 -29.18 -5.18
CA ASP A 293 -3.46 -29.63 -5.63
C ASP A 293 -4.07 -30.56 -4.57
N GLU A 294 -5.29 -30.23 -4.10
CA GLU A 294 -6.11 -31.10 -3.23
C GLU A 294 -7.38 -31.54 -3.93
#